data_b667b63b596146e00379b9d3d1598795
#
_entry.id   b667b63b596146e00379b9d3d1598795
#
_cell.length_a   1.000
_cell.length_b   1.000
_cell.length_c   1.000
_cell.angle_alpha   90.00
_cell.angle_beta   90.00
_cell.angle_gamma   90.00
#
_symmetry.space_group_name_H-M   'P 1'
#
loop_
_entity.id
_entity.type
_entity.pdbx_description
1 polymer ?
#
loop_
_entity_poly.entity_id
_entity_poly.type
_entity_poly.pdbx_seq_one_letter_code
_entity_poly.pdbx_strand_id
1 'polypeptide(L)'
;RSVDMIVGPGNAYVNEAKRLVYGKVGIDSLAGPSEVVIIADSKTNIDYIYYDLMAQAEHDKMAKAYLFCPSKTIINKLKSRIEKQYLRQIIFFNINLQQAINKVNEIAPEHLEILTGNAQKIVKNIRNAGAIFVGYNTPTALGDYWAGPSHVLPTNSSAKYSSGLSVMTFLKRSSYL
;
A
#
# COMPACT_ATOMS: atom_id res chain seq x y z
N ARG A 1 -2.78 -30.40 15.15
CA ARG A 1 -3.68 -29.73 16.11
C ARG A 1 -4.58 -28.78 15.33
N SER A 2 -5.85 -28.67 15.69
CA SER A 2 -6.74 -27.64 15.18
C SER A 2 -6.34 -26.27 15.76
N VAL A 3 -6.58 -25.21 15.00
CA VAL A 3 -6.37 -23.81 15.39
C VAL A 3 -7.64 -23.02 15.12
N ASP A 4 -7.82 -21.92 15.84
CA ASP A 4 -9.00 -21.04 15.67
C ASP A 4 -8.76 -19.96 14.62
N MET A 5 -7.50 -19.63 14.35
CA MET A 5 -7.12 -18.58 13.42
C MET A 5 -5.80 -18.88 12.71
N ILE A 6 -5.72 -18.50 11.42
CA ILE A 6 -4.52 -18.57 10.57
C ILE A 6 -4.20 -17.17 10.12
N VAL A 7 -2.97 -16.69 10.43
CA VAL A 7 -2.49 -15.35 10.11
C VAL A 7 -1.12 -15.39 9.43
N GLY A 8 -0.80 -14.37 8.71
CA GLY A 8 0.51 -14.16 8.08
C GLY A 8 0.43 -14.06 6.56
N PRO A 9 1.49 -13.51 5.95
CA PRO A 9 1.61 -13.41 4.49
C PRO A 9 1.80 -14.78 3.85
N GLY A 10 1.64 -14.85 2.54
CA GLY A 10 1.88 -16.07 1.79
C GLY A 10 1.66 -15.88 0.29
N ASN A 11 2.07 -16.88 -0.47
CA ASN A 11 1.89 -16.93 -1.91
C ASN A 11 0.45 -17.34 -2.30
N ALA A 12 0.20 -17.48 -3.61
CA ALA A 12 -1.11 -17.85 -4.13
C ALA A 12 -1.66 -19.15 -3.55
N TYR A 13 -0.80 -20.14 -3.26
CA TYR A 13 -1.21 -21.41 -2.64
C TYR A 13 -1.68 -21.23 -1.20
N VAL A 14 -0.98 -20.39 -0.43
CA VAL A 14 -1.36 -20.05 0.95
C VAL A 14 -2.69 -19.29 0.96
N ASN A 15 -2.87 -18.36 0.05
CA ASN A 15 -4.13 -17.62 -0.11
C ASN A 15 -5.30 -18.54 -0.44
N GLU A 16 -5.10 -19.49 -1.37
CA GLU A 16 -6.13 -20.45 -1.71
C GLU A 16 -6.43 -21.38 -0.53
N ALA A 17 -5.42 -21.84 0.21
CA ALA A 17 -5.62 -22.64 1.42
C ALA A 17 -6.42 -21.87 2.48
N LYS A 18 -6.10 -20.60 2.72
CA LYS A 18 -6.88 -19.73 3.62
C LYS A 18 -8.34 -19.60 3.15
N ARG A 19 -8.55 -19.39 1.84
CA ARG A 19 -9.89 -19.29 1.26
C ARG A 19 -10.73 -20.54 1.50
N LEU A 20 -10.14 -21.72 1.34
CA LEU A 20 -10.81 -23.00 1.51
C LEU A 20 -11.22 -23.31 2.97
N VAL A 21 -10.48 -22.79 3.94
CA VAL A 21 -10.77 -23.03 5.36
C VAL A 21 -11.57 -21.90 6.02
N TYR A 22 -11.70 -20.75 5.35
CA TYR A 22 -12.43 -19.61 5.88
C TYR A 22 -13.87 -19.97 6.19
N GLY A 23 -14.33 -19.53 7.37
CA GLY A 23 -15.65 -19.90 7.91
C GLY A 23 -15.61 -21.08 8.86
N LYS A 24 -14.64 -22.01 8.74
CA LYS A 24 -14.33 -23.02 9.76
C LYS A 24 -13.23 -22.53 10.70
N VAL A 25 -12.27 -21.79 10.15
CA VAL A 25 -11.15 -21.16 10.87
C VAL A 25 -11.14 -19.68 10.49
N GLY A 26 -10.82 -18.82 11.42
CA GLY A 26 -10.60 -17.39 11.14
C GLY A 26 -9.33 -17.19 10.31
N ILE A 27 -9.31 -16.17 9.49
CA ILE A 27 -8.11 -15.72 8.76
C ILE A 27 -7.93 -14.22 8.94
N ASP A 28 -6.69 -13.74 8.82
CA ASP A 28 -6.38 -12.31 8.81
C ASP A 28 -6.91 -11.63 7.54
N SER A 29 -6.48 -12.12 6.36
CA SER A 29 -6.87 -11.60 5.05
C SER A 29 -6.53 -12.59 3.95
N LEU A 30 -7.09 -12.34 2.76
CA LEU A 30 -6.62 -12.93 1.50
C LEU A 30 -5.72 -11.89 0.83
N ALA A 31 -4.42 -12.14 0.80
CA ALA A 31 -3.45 -11.20 0.24
C ALA A 31 -3.55 -11.13 -1.29
N GLY A 32 -3.56 -9.93 -1.83
CA GLY A 32 -3.33 -9.64 -3.24
C GLY A 32 -1.86 -9.29 -3.52
N PRO A 33 -1.54 -8.94 -4.76
CA PRO A 33 -0.24 -8.36 -5.09
C PRO A 33 0.01 -7.07 -4.30
N SER A 34 1.26 -6.85 -3.89
CA SER A 34 1.64 -5.62 -3.18
C SER A 34 1.41 -4.38 -4.04
N GLU A 35 0.95 -3.31 -3.39
CA GLU A 35 0.59 -2.07 -4.05
C GLU A 35 1.18 -0.87 -3.30
N VAL A 36 1.81 0.05 -4.03
CA VAL A 36 2.18 1.36 -3.51
C VAL A 36 1.54 2.48 -4.33
N VAL A 37 1.01 3.47 -3.65
CA VAL A 37 0.61 4.75 -4.26
C VAL A 37 1.49 5.85 -3.69
N ILE A 38 2.12 6.63 -4.56
CA ILE A 38 2.92 7.79 -4.21
C ILE A 38 2.20 9.05 -4.67
N ILE A 39 1.88 9.95 -3.73
CA ILE A 39 1.47 11.31 -4.02
C ILE A 39 2.70 12.20 -3.92
N ALA A 40 3.10 12.82 -5.02
CA ALA A 40 4.24 13.73 -5.06
C ALA A 40 3.82 15.12 -5.54
N ASP A 41 4.50 16.16 -5.06
CA ASP A 41 4.37 17.52 -5.58
C ASP A 41 5.52 17.88 -6.56
N SER A 42 5.50 19.09 -7.10
CA SER A 42 6.54 19.56 -8.02
C SER A 42 7.90 19.82 -7.39
N LYS A 43 8.00 19.79 -6.07
CA LYS A 43 9.23 20.04 -5.29
C LYS A 43 9.84 18.75 -4.77
N THR A 44 9.12 17.62 -4.90
CA THR A 44 9.60 16.32 -4.44
C THR A 44 10.88 15.93 -5.16
N ASN A 45 11.87 15.47 -4.40
CA ASN A 45 13.10 14.95 -4.99
C ASN A 45 12.77 13.70 -5.84
N ILE A 46 13.18 13.76 -7.11
CA ILE A 46 12.92 12.70 -8.08
C ILE A 46 13.57 11.36 -7.68
N ASP A 47 14.69 11.40 -6.96
CA ASP A 47 15.38 10.19 -6.49
C ASP A 47 14.54 9.43 -5.47
N TYR A 48 13.86 10.13 -4.56
CA TYR A 48 12.98 9.49 -3.58
C TYR A 48 11.85 8.72 -4.30
N ILE A 49 11.16 9.40 -5.23
CA ILE A 49 10.11 8.76 -6.04
C ILE A 49 10.68 7.57 -6.81
N TYR A 50 11.86 7.73 -7.42
CA TYR A 50 12.47 6.68 -8.22
C TYR A 50 12.75 5.43 -7.40
N TYR A 51 13.41 5.57 -6.25
CA TYR A 51 13.80 4.42 -5.43
C TYR A 51 12.60 3.70 -4.82
N ASP A 52 11.56 4.41 -4.39
CA ASP A 52 10.36 3.79 -3.85
C ASP A 52 9.53 3.08 -4.94
N LEU A 53 9.42 3.65 -6.15
CA LEU A 53 8.83 2.97 -7.29
C LEU A 53 9.61 1.70 -7.69
N MET A 54 10.94 1.77 -7.67
CA MET A 54 11.78 0.63 -8.02
C MET A 54 11.74 -0.46 -6.95
N ALA A 55 11.83 -0.11 -5.67
CA ALA A 55 11.71 -1.06 -4.56
C ALA A 55 10.41 -1.87 -4.68
N GLN A 56 9.30 -1.22 -5.04
CA GLN A 56 8.02 -1.90 -5.25
C GLN A 56 8.03 -2.78 -6.50
N ALA A 57 8.55 -2.28 -7.63
CA ALA A 57 8.53 -3.00 -8.91
C ALA A 57 9.47 -4.23 -8.93
N GLU A 58 10.57 -4.18 -8.17
CA GLU A 58 11.52 -5.29 -8.04
C GLU A 58 11.03 -6.39 -7.10
N HIS A 59 10.13 -6.06 -6.17
CA HIS A 59 9.67 -6.98 -5.13
C HIS A 59 8.91 -8.19 -5.70
N ASP A 60 7.96 -7.96 -6.62
CA ASP A 60 7.17 -9.01 -7.26
C ASP A 60 6.76 -8.58 -8.67
N LYS A 61 6.71 -9.53 -9.61
CA LYS A 61 6.29 -9.28 -11.01
C LYS A 61 4.82 -8.82 -11.12
N MET A 62 4.00 -9.12 -10.14
CA MET A 62 2.59 -8.71 -10.08
C MET A 62 2.38 -7.43 -9.25
N ALA A 63 3.43 -6.93 -8.58
CA ALA A 63 3.36 -5.71 -7.80
C ALA A 63 2.97 -4.50 -8.67
N LYS A 64 2.22 -3.57 -8.11
CA LYS A 64 1.79 -2.34 -8.79
C LYS A 64 2.28 -1.12 -8.04
N ALA A 65 2.77 -0.15 -8.77
CA ALA A 65 3.14 1.14 -8.25
C ALA A 65 2.40 2.25 -9.00
N TYR A 66 1.87 3.21 -8.28
CA TYR A 66 1.13 4.34 -8.85
C TYR A 66 1.80 5.64 -8.44
N LEU A 67 2.08 6.51 -9.40
CA LEU A 67 2.55 7.86 -9.12
C LEU A 67 1.50 8.89 -9.50
N PHE A 68 1.07 9.68 -8.53
CA PHE A 68 0.20 10.84 -8.70
C PHE A 68 1.03 12.11 -8.54
N CYS A 69 1.26 12.80 -9.63
CA CYS A 69 2.13 13.99 -9.64
C CYS A 69 1.60 15.02 -10.64
N PRO A 70 1.46 16.31 -10.26
CA PRO A 70 1.00 17.37 -11.17
C PRO A 70 2.07 17.78 -12.20
N SER A 71 3.33 17.33 -12.03
CA SER A 71 4.45 17.73 -12.89
C SER A 71 4.71 16.70 -13.99
N LYS A 72 4.33 17.02 -15.24
CA LYS A 72 4.70 16.22 -16.42
C LYS A 72 6.21 16.06 -16.58
N THR A 73 6.98 17.08 -16.17
CA THR A 73 8.44 17.04 -16.25
C THR A 73 9.02 15.94 -15.36
N ILE A 74 8.56 15.82 -14.11
CA ILE A 74 8.98 14.75 -13.18
C ILE A 74 8.59 13.40 -13.77
N ILE A 75 7.36 13.24 -14.21
CA ILE A 75 6.87 11.99 -14.80
C ILE A 75 7.73 11.58 -16.01
N ASN A 76 8.04 12.50 -16.91
CA ASN A 76 8.84 12.19 -18.10
C ASN A 76 10.28 11.79 -17.74
N LYS A 77 10.89 12.49 -16.78
CA LYS A 77 12.23 12.15 -16.27
C LYS A 77 12.24 10.75 -15.63
N LEU A 78 11.23 10.40 -14.85
CA LEU A 78 11.11 9.06 -14.27
C LEU A 78 10.94 8.00 -15.35
N LYS A 79 10.06 8.20 -16.32
CA LYS A 79 9.86 7.27 -17.43
C LYS A 79 11.11 7.03 -18.27
N SER A 80 11.98 8.05 -18.43
CA SER A 80 13.24 7.90 -19.15
C SER A 80 14.34 7.21 -18.34
N ARG A 81 14.25 7.23 -16.99
CA ARG A 81 15.21 6.64 -16.07
C ARG A 81 14.89 5.19 -15.71
N ILE A 82 13.60 4.86 -15.63
CA ILE A 82 13.13 3.53 -15.25
C ILE A 82 13.34 2.56 -16.42
N GLU A 83 13.89 1.39 -16.12
CA GLU A 83 14.07 0.33 -17.11
C GLU A 83 12.74 -0.14 -17.69
N LYS A 84 12.71 -0.42 -19.00
CA LYS A 84 11.49 -0.78 -19.75
C LYS A 84 10.73 -1.97 -19.16
N GLN A 85 11.42 -2.91 -18.55
CA GLN A 85 10.81 -4.09 -17.95
C GLN A 85 9.87 -3.73 -16.78
N TYR A 86 10.21 -2.70 -15.99
CA TYR A 86 9.42 -2.26 -14.82
C TYR A 86 8.30 -1.27 -15.18
N LEU A 87 8.37 -0.61 -16.33
CA LEU A 87 7.34 0.36 -16.75
C LEU A 87 5.93 -0.24 -16.85
N ARG A 88 5.81 -1.56 -17.01
CA ARG A 88 4.50 -2.24 -17.05
C ARG A 88 3.80 -2.31 -15.68
N GLN A 89 4.58 -2.22 -14.61
CA GLN A 89 4.11 -2.29 -13.23
C GLN A 89 3.83 -0.90 -12.65
N ILE A 90 4.33 0.16 -13.31
CA ILE A 90 4.27 1.54 -12.80
C ILE A 90 3.29 2.36 -13.64
N ILE A 91 2.28 2.90 -12.97
CA ILE A 91 1.21 3.68 -13.59
C ILE A 91 1.35 5.15 -13.19
N PHE A 92 1.49 6.02 -14.16
CA PHE A 92 1.70 7.45 -13.94
C PHE A 92 0.44 8.25 -14.21
N PHE A 93 0.05 9.08 -13.26
CA PHE A 93 -1.07 9.99 -13.40
C PHE A 93 -0.60 11.44 -13.25
N ASN A 94 -0.82 12.24 -14.29
CA ASN A 94 -0.62 13.69 -14.23
C ASN A 94 -1.90 14.35 -13.75
N ILE A 95 -2.09 14.42 -12.45
CA ILE A 95 -3.31 14.90 -11.80
C ILE A 95 -2.99 15.85 -10.64
N ASN A 96 -3.96 16.68 -10.28
CA ASN A 96 -3.85 17.55 -9.12
C ASN A 96 -4.07 16.79 -7.81
N LEU A 97 -3.77 17.45 -6.68
CA LEU A 97 -3.85 16.86 -5.35
C LEU A 97 -5.26 16.34 -5.01
N GLN A 98 -6.30 17.08 -5.33
CA GLN A 98 -7.67 16.64 -5.00
C GLN A 98 -8.07 15.38 -5.76
N GLN A 99 -7.69 15.30 -7.04
CA GLN A 99 -7.89 14.10 -7.86
C GLN A 99 -7.07 12.93 -7.32
N ALA A 100 -5.83 13.18 -6.85
CA ALA A 100 -4.98 12.17 -6.24
C ALA A 100 -5.62 11.60 -4.97
N ILE A 101 -6.11 12.44 -4.06
CA ILE A 101 -6.81 12.01 -2.84
C ILE A 101 -8.03 11.14 -3.16
N ASN A 102 -8.84 11.56 -4.13
CA ASN A 102 -10.02 10.80 -4.53
C ASN A 102 -9.63 9.42 -5.07
N LYS A 103 -8.59 9.37 -5.92
CA LYS A 103 -8.10 8.10 -6.48
C LYS A 103 -7.47 7.19 -5.43
N VAL A 104 -6.74 7.72 -4.45
CA VAL A 104 -6.23 6.94 -3.31
C VAL A 104 -7.38 6.28 -2.56
N ASN A 105 -8.42 7.02 -2.22
CA ASN A 105 -9.57 6.48 -1.51
C ASN A 105 -10.37 5.45 -2.34
N GLU A 106 -10.34 5.56 -3.67
CA GLU A 106 -10.91 4.59 -4.60
C GLU A 106 -10.08 3.30 -4.67
N ILE A 107 -8.76 3.44 -4.87
CA ILE A 107 -7.81 2.32 -4.95
C ILE A 107 -7.70 1.61 -3.61
N ALA A 108 -7.67 2.37 -2.51
CA ALA A 108 -7.44 1.87 -1.15
C ALA A 108 -6.16 1.01 -1.08
N PRO A 109 -4.99 1.59 -1.36
CA PRO A 109 -3.75 0.85 -1.54
C PRO A 109 -3.25 0.24 -0.23
N GLU A 110 -2.41 -0.78 -0.37
CA GLU A 110 -1.63 -1.34 0.74
C GLU A 110 -0.73 -0.28 1.37
N HIS A 111 0.09 0.38 0.56
CA HIS A 111 1.00 1.44 0.99
C HIS A 111 0.65 2.76 0.30
N LEU A 112 0.55 3.82 1.08
CA LEU A 112 0.40 5.18 0.58
C LEU A 112 1.57 6.05 1.07
N GLU A 113 2.34 6.59 0.15
CA GLU A 113 3.35 7.61 0.43
C GLU A 113 2.85 9.00 0.06
N ILE A 114 3.04 9.95 0.95
CA ILE A 114 2.66 11.36 0.73
C ILE A 114 3.92 12.22 0.77
N LEU A 115 4.60 12.30 -0.37
CA LEU A 115 5.85 13.05 -0.57
C LEU A 115 5.54 14.50 -0.95
N THR A 116 4.97 15.24 0.01
CA THR A 116 4.61 16.66 -0.19
C THR A 116 4.89 17.47 1.06
N GLY A 117 5.10 18.80 0.88
CA GLY A 117 5.30 19.70 2.01
C GLY A 117 4.09 19.82 2.95
N ASN A 118 2.89 19.46 2.49
CA ASN A 118 1.64 19.51 3.25
C ASN A 118 1.11 18.13 3.66
N ALA A 119 1.97 17.11 3.72
CA ALA A 119 1.59 15.72 3.94
C ALA A 119 0.64 15.52 5.12
N GLN A 120 0.89 16.15 6.28
CA GLN A 120 0.04 16.07 7.48
C GLN A 120 -1.41 16.57 7.26
N LYS A 121 -1.60 17.55 6.38
CA LYS A 121 -2.95 18.05 6.04
C LYS A 121 -3.66 17.07 5.10
N ILE A 122 -2.91 16.42 4.21
CA ILE A 122 -3.44 15.47 3.23
C ILE A 122 -3.95 14.21 3.93
N VAL A 123 -3.22 13.69 4.92
CA VAL A 123 -3.60 12.50 5.71
C VAL A 123 -5.04 12.58 6.22
N LYS A 124 -5.49 13.76 6.65
CA LYS A 124 -6.86 13.97 7.17
C LYS A 124 -7.97 13.68 6.14
N ASN A 125 -7.63 13.64 4.85
CA ASN A 125 -8.57 13.37 3.76
C ASN A 125 -8.43 11.95 3.20
N ILE A 126 -7.47 11.17 3.71
CA ILE A 126 -7.31 9.77 3.34
C ILE A 126 -8.16 8.92 4.27
N ARG A 127 -9.04 8.10 3.68
CA ARG A 127 -9.92 7.18 4.40
C ARG A 127 -9.46 5.74 4.28
N ASN A 128 -8.90 5.41 3.12
CA ASN A 128 -8.64 4.02 2.73
C ASN A 128 -7.17 3.87 2.30
N ALA A 129 -6.35 3.36 3.21
CA ALA A 129 -5.00 2.89 2.93
C ALA A 129 -4.58 1.91 4.03
N GLY A 130 -3.80 0.91 3.71
CA GLY A 130 -3.28 -0.06 4.67
C GLY A 130 -2.28 0.59 5.63
N ALA A 131 -1.27 1.27 5.09
CA ALA A 131 -0.32 2.10 5.82
C ALA A 131 -0.09 3.43 5.10
N ILE A 132 0.15 4.51 5.86
CA ILE A 132 0.39 5.86 5.33
C ILE A 132 1.74 6.37 5.80
N PHE A 133 2.62 6.66 4.85
CA PHE A 133 3.96 7.19 5.04
C PHE A 133 3.93 8.69 4.76
N VAL A 134 4.29 9.51 5.76
CA VAL A 134 3.96 10.93 5.78
C VAL A 134 5.21 11.79 5.71
N GLY A 135 5.39 12.51 4.63
CA GLY A 135 6.52 13.42 4.40
C GLY A 135 7.65 12.81 3.59
N TYR A 136 8.62 13.64 3.25
CA TYR A 136 9.69 13.27 2.32
C TYR A 136 10.68 12.21 2.83
N ASN A 137 10.74 12.00 4.15
CA ASN A 137 11.77 11.16 4.79
C ASN A 137 11.20 9.86 5.37
N THR A 138 10.07 9.41 4.88
CA THR A 138 9.38 8.23 5.40
C THR A 138 9.10 7.26 4.25
N PRO A 139 10.11 6.51 3.77
CA PRO A 139 9.94 5.53 2.70
C PRO A 139 9.16 4.29 3.19
N THR A 140 8.53 3.54 2.29
CA THR A 140 7.79 2.30 2.61
C THR A 140 8.65 1.27 3.36
N ALA A 141 9.91 1.11 2.98
CA ALA A 141 10.85 0.20 3.64
C ALA A 141 10.99 0.45 5.16
N LEU A 142 10.77 1.67 5.63
CA LEU A 142 10.78 1.98 7.07
C LEU A 142 9.66 1.25 7.80
N GLY A 143 8.48 1.13 7.18
CA GLY A 143 7.33 0.43 7.74
C GLY A 143 7.58 -1.07 7.92
N ASP A 144 8.29 -1.68 6.96
CA ASP A 144 8.53 -3.11 6.96
C ASP A 144 9.55 -3.55 8.00
N TYR A 145 10.54 -2.69 8.30
CA TYR A 145 11.72 -3.10 9.08
C TYR A 145 11.88 -2.39 10.42
N TRP A 146 11.34 -1.19 10.61
CA TRP A 146 11.71 -0.38 11.78
C TRP A 146 10.56 0.34 12.49
N ALA A 147 9.49 0.72 11.81
CA ALA A 147 8.47 1.61 12.37
C ALA A 147 7.58 0.97 13.44
N GLY A 148 7.61 -0.34 13.59
CA GLY A 148 6.90 -1.09 14.63
C GLY A 148 5.51 -1.62 14.26
N PRO A 149 4.66 -0.96 13.45
CA PRO A 149 3.41 -1.57 12.98
C PRO A 149 3.65 -2.83 12.16
N SER A 150 2.65 -3.73 12.13
CA SER A 150 2.72 -4.91 11.28
C SER A 150 2.77 -4.51 9.79
N HIS A 151 3.62 -5.21 9.03
CA HIS A 151 3.67 -5.10 7.57
C HIS A 151 2.64 -6.01 6.85
N VAL A 152 1.86 -6.81 7.59
CA VAL A 152 0.75 -7.58 7.03
C VAL A 152 -0.45 -6.65 6.90
N LEU A 153 -0.60 -6.09 5.73
CA LEU A 153 -1.53 -5.02 5.41
C LEU A 153 -2.64 -5.49 4.46
N PRO A 154 -3.79 -4.80 4.45
CA PRO A 154 -4.85 -5.08 3.49
C PRO A 154 -4.40 -4.69 2.07
N THR A 155 -4.55 -5.61 1.12
CA THR A 155 -4.23 -5.45 -0.30
C THR A 155 -5.50 -5.51 -1.15
N ASN A 156 -5.38 -5.23 -2.44
CA ASN A 156 -6.48 -5.37 -3.41
C ASN A 156 -7.75 -4.64 -2.98
N SER A 157 -7.60 -3.37 -2.61
CA SER A 157 -8.68 -2.48 -2.14
C SER A 157 -9.36 -2.89 -0.82
N SER A 158 -8.87 -3.90 -0.11
CA SER A 158 -9.49 -4.35 1.14
C SER A 158 -9.30 -3.36 2.31
N ALA A 159 -8.42 -2.38 2.17
CA ALA A 159 -8.31 -1.26 3.12
C ALA A 159 -9.59 -0.40 3.26
N LYS A 160 -10.60 -0.64 2.41
CA LYS A 160 -11.94 -0.04 2.54
C LYS A 160 -12.74 -0.58 3.74
N TYR A 161 -12.42 -1.81 4.19
CA TYR A 161 -13.18 -2.50 5.23
C TYR A 161 -12.31 -3.33 6.18
N SER A 162 -11.02 -3.42 5.92
CA SER A 162 -10.06 -4.21 6.71
C SER A 162 -8.89 -3.35 7.15
N SER A 163 -8.27 -3.72 8.24
CA SER A 163 -7.04 -3.10 8.77
C SER A 163 -5.88 -4.08 8.72
N GLY A 164 -4.66 -3.58 8.89
CA GLY A 164 -3.48 -4.41 9.04
C GLY A 164 -3.55 -5.32 10.26
N LEU A 165 -2.76 -6.38 10.24
CA LEU A 165 -2.67 -7.33 11.35
C LEU A 165 -2.23 -6.62 12.63
N SER A 166 -2.96 -6.83 13.71
CA SER A 166 -2.70 -6.22 15.01
C SER A 166 -3.17 -7.12 16.14
N VAL A 167 -2.92 -6.72 17.37
CA VAL A 167 -3.45 -7.42 18.57
C VAL A 167 -4.97 -7.54 18.50
N MET A 168 -5.66 -6.54 17.96
CA MET A 168 -7.12 -6.55 17.81
C MET A 168 -7.63 -7.68 16.92
N THR A 169 -6.82 -8.18 16.00
CA THR A 169 -7.15 -9.30 15.11
C THR A 169 -7.38 -10.61 15.90
N PHE A 170 -6.75 -10.75 17.06
CA PHE A 170 -6.86 -11.92 17.94
C PHE A 170 -7.89 -11.77 19.04
N LEU A 171 -8.56 -10.63 19.11
CA LEU A 171 -9.57 -10.36 20.12
C LEU A 171 -10.97 -10.59 19.54
N LYS A 172 -11.83 -11.16 20.35
CA LYS A 172 -13.27 -11.29 20.05
C LYS A 172 -14.11 -10.68 21.15
N ARG A 173 -15.24 -10.10 20.78
CA ARG A 173 -16.20 -9.53 21.72
C ARG A 173 -17.38 -10.47 21.89
N SER A 174 -17.81 -10.68 23.11
CA SER A 174 -19.06 -11.36 23.44
C SER A 174 -19.98 -10.42 24.20
N SER A 175 -21.27 -10.50 23.92
CA SER A 175 -22.32 -9.83 24.70
C SER A 175 -23.09 -10.87 25.49
N TYR A 176 -23.51 -10.53 26.70
CA TYR A 176 -24.45 -11.31 27.48
C TYR A 176 -25.57 -10.37 28.00
N LEU A 177 -26.74 -10.89 28.13
CA LEU A 177 -27.95 -10.17 28.57
C LEU A 177 -28.49 -10.80 29.85
#